data_446760077ff89272e8b0b699924bd393
#
_entry.id   446760077ff89272e8b0b699924bd393
#
_cell.length_a   1.000
_cell.length_b   1.000
_cell.length_c   1.000
_cell.angle_alpha   90.00
_cell.angle_beta   90.00
_cell.angle_gamma   90.00
#
_symmetry.space_group_name_H-M   'P 1'
#
loop_
_entity.id
_entity.type
_entity.pdbx_description
1 polymer ?
#
loop_
_entity_poly.entity_id
_entity_poly.type
_entity_poly.pdbx_seq_one_letter_code
_entity_poly.pdbx_strand_id
1 'polypeptide(L)'
;MSVILLGLGRYVEEIVEVVSAISDVVLVERDEARLRAFVETAPVDNLRALPGSATDVGLWKQVDLEAAEAVISFLSVEATLDVARLLRKALGYRGKIVHVSKARPDPQAVRELDLEVVSIPEVLGAILRNLLQGQGIVRYPVGIGLRKGEVVEVLITESSPAVYARLRELRQPGARVALVYREGSPILP
;
A
#
# COMPACT_ATOMS: atom_id res chain seq x y z
N MET A 1 6.74 17.40 -1.51
CA MET A 1 6.58 15.96 -1.82
C MET A 1 5.11 15.74 -2.06
N SER A 2 4.75 14.96 -3.09
CA SER A 2 3.34 14.73 -3.41
C SER A 2 3.06 13.25 -3.70
N VAL A 3 1.82 12.84 -3.49
CA VAL A 3 1.30 11.52 -3.87
C VAL A 3 0.19 11.73 -4.89
N ILE A 4 0.25 10.98 -5.99
CA ILE A 4 -0.74 11.07 -7.06
C ILE A 4 -1.70 9.88 -6.93
N LEU A 5 -2.99 10.14 -6.82
CA LEU A 5 -4.05 9.15 -6.77
C LEU A 5 -4.78 9.09 -8.10
N LEU A 6 -4.99 7.91 -8.66
CA LEU A 6 -5.65 7.69 -9.94
C LEU A 6 -6.99 6.99 -9.76
N GLY A 7 -8.06 7.69 -10.09
CA GLY A 7 -9.44 7.22 -10.07
C GLY A 7 -10.11 7.34 -8.71
N LEU A 8 -11.38 7.73 -8.71
CA LEU A 8 -12.25 7.75 -7.52
C LEU A 8 -12.84 6.36 -7.28
N GLY A 9 -12.00 5.44 -6.77
CA GLY A 9 -12.43 4.13 -6.31
C GLY A 9 -13.18 4.20 -4.97
N ARG A 10 -13.69 3.05 -4.52
CA ARG A 10 -14.55 2.92 -3.32
C ARG A 10 -13.90 3.42 -2.02
N TYR A 11 -12.57 3.38 -1.94
CA TYR A 11 -11.81 3.66 -0.70
C TYR A 11 -10.97 4.93 -0.80
N VAL A 12 -11.20 5.76 -1.84
CA VAL A 12 -10.34 6.91 -2.11
C VAL A 12 -10.55 8.01 -1.09
N GLU A 13 -11.76 8.16 -0.58
CA GLU A 13 -12.09 9.18 0.43
C GLU A 13 -11.25 8.97 1.70
N GLU A 14 -11.29 7.77 2.26
CA GLU A 14 -10.53 7.40 3.45
C GLU A 14 -9.01 7.43 3.20
N ILE A 15 -8.59 7.08 1.99
CA ILE A 15 -7.16 7.08 1.63
C ILE A 15 -6.65 8.50 1.41
N VAL A 16 -7.45 9.40 0.83
CA VAL A 16 -7.10 10.82 0.68
C VAL A 16 -6.86 11.43 2.05
N GLU A 17 -7.73 11.17 3.03
CA GLU A 17 -7.57 11.67 4.40
C GLU A 17 -6.26 11.19 5.03
N VAL A 18 -5.96 9.89 4.92
CA VAL A 18 -4.71 9.31 5.46
C VAL A 18 -3.47 9.84 4.76
N VAL A 19 -3.50 9.95 3.43
CA VAL A 19 -2.34 10.39 2.65
C VAL A 19 -2.10 11.88 2.80
N SER A 20 -3.16 12.69 2.85
CA SER A 20 -3.05 14.15 3.01
C SER A 20 -2.44 14.56 4.35
N ALA A 21 -2.53 13.70 5.36
CA ALA A 21 -1.87 13.95 6.65
C ALA A 21 -0.33 13.90 6.57
N ILE A 22 0.23 13.31 5.52
CA ILE A 22 1.68 13.11 5.38
C ILE A 22 2.28 13.70 4.11
N SER A 23 1.46 14.04 3.11
CA SER A 23 1.92 14.51 1.80
C SER A 23 0.86 15.34 1.08
N ASP A 24 1.25 16.19 0.14
CA ASP A 24 0.32 16.82 -0.76
C ASP A 24 -0.31 15.75 -1.70
N VAL A 25 -1.59 15.91 -2.02
CA VAL A 25 -2.32 14.94 -2.82
C VAL A 25 -2.71 15.54 -4.16
N VAL A 26 -2.41 14.84 -5.24
CA VAL A 26 -2.93 15.12 -6.59
C VAL A 26 -3.89 14.01 -6.98
N LEU A 27 -5.15 14.31 -7.13
CA LEU A 27 -6.20 13.34 -7.51
C LEU A 27 -6.57 13.51 -8.97
N VAL A 28 -6.40 12.45 -9.75
CA VAL A 28 -6.75 12.38 -11.17
C VAL A 28 -8.01 11.53 -11.34
N GLU A 29 -9.05 12.11 -11.90
CA GLU A 29 -10.29 11.40 -12.22
C GLU A 29 -10.82 11.84 -13.57
N ARG A 30 -11.26 10.87 -14.38
CA ARG A 30 -11.79 11.13 -15.73
C ARG A 30 -13.18 11.78 -15.70
N ASP A 31 -14.01 11.38 -14.75
CA ASP A 31 -15.34 11.93 -14.58
C ASP A 31 -15.26 13.23 -13.77
N GLU A 32 -15.36 14.35 -14.50
CA GLU A 32 -15.24 15.69 -13.90
C GLU A 32 -16.37 15.99 -12.90
N ALA A 33 -17.57 15.48 -13.13
CA ALA A 33 -18.69 15.68 -12.22
C ALA A 33 -18.46 14.97 -10.88
N ARG A 34 -17.96 13.73 -10.94
CA ARG A 34 -17.58 12.97 -9.73
C ARG A 34 -16.43 13.64 -9.01
N LEU A 35 -15.41 14.10 -9.75
CA LEU A 35 -14.26 14.78 -9.16
C LEU A 35 -14.69 16.05 -8.42
N ARG A 36 -15.55 16.86 -9.03
CA ARG A 36 -16.08 18.09 -8.43
C ARG A 36 -16.85 17.78 -7.15
N ALA A 37 -17.80 16.84 -7.21
CA ALA A 37 -18.58 16.44 -6.05
C ALA A 37 -17.69 15.91 -4.90
N PHE A 38 -16.63 15.16 -5.23
CA PHE A 38 -15.66 14.69 -4.25
C PHE A 38 -14.91 15.85 -3.58
N VAL A 39 -14.40 16.81 -4.35
CA VAL A 39 -13.64 17.95 -3.82
C VAL A 39 -14.50 18.84 -2.90
N GLU A 40 -15.78 19.00 -3.22
CA GLU A 40 -16.72 19.77 -2.38
C GLU A 40 -16.94 19.14 -0.99
N THR A 41 -16.76 17.85 -0.87
CA THR A 41 -16.97 17.10 0.39
C THR A 41 -15.68 16.64 1.06
N ALA A 42 -14.55 16.69 0.36
CA ALA A 42 -13.26 16.21 0.88
C ALA A 42 -12.79 17.08 2.07
N PRO A 43 -12.48 16.46 3.23
CA PRO A 43 -12.10 17.19 4.45
C PRO A 43 -10.63 17.61 4.48
N VAL A 44 -10.01 17.91 3.33
CA VAL A 44 -8.58 18.12 3.21
C VAL A 44 -8.23 19.36 2.37
N ASP A 45 -7.29 20.17 2.86
CA ASP A 45 -6.93 21.45 2.22
C ASP A 45 -5.79 21.30 1.20
N ASN A 46 -4.97 20.22 1.28
CA ASN A 46 -3.82 20.00 0.41
C ASN A 46 -4.10 19.02 -0.74
N LEU A 47 -5.34 19.05 -1.25
CA LEU A 47 -5.80 18.27 -2.38
C LEU A 47 -5.86 19.12 -3.65
N ARG A 48 -5.12 18.72 -4.67
CA ARG A 48 -5.23 19.24 -6.02
C ARG A 48 -5.96 18.24 -6.91
N ALA A 49 -7.10 18.64 -7.43
CA ALA A 49 -7.90 17.82 -8.34
C ALA A 49 -7.55 18.12 -9.81
N LEU A 50 -7.34 17.07 -10.61
CA LEU A 50 -7.07 17.15 -12.03
C LEU A 50 -8.08 16.30 -12.81
N PRO A 51 -9.01 16.93 -13.53
CA PRO A 51 -9.92 16.22 -14.41
C PRO A 51 -9.19 15.71 -15.64
N GLY A 52 -9.37 14.44 -15.98
CA GLY A 52 -8.80 13.86 -17.18
C GLY A 52 -8.46 12.38 -17.07
N SER A 53 -8.05 11.81 -18.19
CA SER A 53 -7.62 10.41 -18.24
C SER A 53 -6.16 10.28 -17.85
N ALA A 54 -5.86 9.37 -16.92
CA ALA A 54 -4.49 9.05 -16.54
C ALA A 54 -3.67 8.42 -17.70
N THR A 55 -4.32 7.98 -18.78
CA THR A 55 -3.64 7.51 -20.00
C THR A 55 -3.32 8.63 -20.99
N ASP A 56 -3.77 9.86 -20.73
CA ASP A 56 -3.45 11.01 -21.57
C ASP A 56 -2.10 11.62 -21.18
N VAL A 57 -1.15 11.63 -22.12
CA VAL A 57 0.17 12.23 -21.92
C VAL A 57 0.07 13.73 -21.58
N GLY A 58 -0.93 14.42 -22.13
CA GLY A 58 -1.15 15.85 -21.90
C GLY A 58 -1.46 16.18 -20.45
N LEU A 59 -2.16 15.28 -19.74
CA LEU A 59 -2.47 15.43 -18.32
C LEU A 59 -1.18 15.48 -17.48
N TRP A 60 -0.22 14.62 -17.76
CA TRP A 60 1.02 14.50 -16.99
C TRP A 60 1.95 15.71 -17.13
N LYS A 61 1.75 16.56 -18.14
CA LYS A 61 2.46 17.85 -18.24
C LYS A 61 2.04 18.86 -17.17
N GLN A 62 0.88 18.64 -16.53
CA GLN A 62 0.36 19.45 -15.46
C GLN A 62 0.80 18.97 -14.07
N VAL A 63 1.51 17.85 -14.01
CA VAL A 63 1.94 17.20 -12.76
C VAL A 63 3.45 17.24 -12.67
N ASP A 64 3.96 17.63 -11.53
CA ASP A 64 5.39 17.50 -11.23
C ASP A 64 5.71 16.06 -10.82
N LEU A 65 6.10 15.25 -11.82
CA LEU A 65 6.47 13.86 -11.60
C LEU A 65 7.79 13.68 -10.84
N GLU A 66 8.68 14.67 -10.88
CA GLU A 66 9.95 14.60 -10.14
C GLU A 66 9.73 14.78 -8.63
N ALA A 67 8.77 15.61 -8.26
CA ALA A 67 8.37 15.80 -6.87
C ALA A 67 7.41 14.71 -6.35
N ALA A 68 6.88 13.85 -7.24
CA ALA A 68 5.96 12.80 -6.86
C ALA A 68 6.68 11.57 -6.29
N GLU A 69 6.41 11.25 -5.03
CA GLU A 69 6.96 10.06 -4.35
C GLU A 69 6.31 8.76 -4.84
N ALA A 70 5.00 8.82 -5.05
CA ALA A 70 4.21 7.66 -5.44
C ALA A 70 3.02 8.03 -6.34
N VAL A 71 2.69 7.09 -7.21
CA VAL A 71 1.42 7.06 -7.96
C VAL A 71 0.62 5.86 -7.46
N ILE A 72 -0.54 6.10 -6.87
CA ILE A 72 -1.42 5.06 -6.34
C ILE A 72 -2.64 4.94 -7.25
N SER A 73 -2.84 3.79 -7.84
CA SER A 73 -3.91 3.54 -8.81
C SER A 73 -5.02 2.68 -8.23
N PHE A 74 -6.24 3.20 -8.34
CA PHE A 74 -7.51 2.51 -8.05
C PHE A 74 -8.27 2.14 -9.34
N LEU A 75 -7.63 2.29 -10.49
CA LEU A 75 -8.17 1.93 -11.80
C LEU A 75 -8.27 0.42 -11.96
N SER A 76 -8.84 -0.05 -13.09
CA SER A 76 -8.77 -1.45 -13.45
C SER A 76 -7.32 -1.92 -13.64
N VAL A 77 -7.09 -3.24 -13.62
CA VAL A 77 -5.76 -3.82 -13.85
C VAL A 77 -5.20 -3.34 -15.18
N GLU A 78 -5.99 -3.43 -16.25
CA GLU A 78 -5.59 -3.04 -17.60
C GLU A 78 -5.21 -1.55 -17.67
N ALA A 79 -6.09 -0.69 -17.16
CA ALA A 79 -5.84 0.76 -17.15
C ALA A 79 -4.59 1.11 -16.30
N THR A 80 -4.40 0.44 -15.17
CA THR A 80 -3.18 0.63 -14.35
C THR A 80 -1.92 0.21 -15.11
N LEU A 81 -1.94 -0.92 -15.80
CA LEU A 81 -0.80 -1.38 -16.58
C LEU A 81 -0.48 -0.41 -17.73
N ASP A 82 -1.48 0.16 -18.39
CA ASP A 82 -1.29 1.13 -19.45
C ASP A 82 -0.67 2.44 -18.92
N VAL A 83 -1.19 2.93 -17.80
CA VAL A 83 -0.61 4.11 -17.12
C VAL A 83 0.81 3.82 -16.64
N ALA A 84 1.08 2.66 -16.08
CA ALA A 84 2.41 2.29 -15.63
C ALA A 84 3.42 2.21 -16.79
N ARG A 85 3.00 1.65 -17.94
CA ARG A 85 3.84 1.68 -19.17
C ARG A 85 4.13 3.10 -19.63
N LEU A 86 3.12 3.97 -19.62
CA LEU A 86 3.28 5.37 -19.98
C LEU A 86 4.27 6.06 -19.02
N LEU A 87 4.07 5.93 -17.73
CA LEU A 87 4.93 6.53 -16.71
C LEU A 87 6.38 6.03 -16.81
N ARG A 88 6.58 4.71 -16.87
CA ARG A 88 7.93 4.12 -16.91
C ARG A 88 8.66 4.35 -18.23
N LYS A 89 7.98 4.11 -19.38
CA LYS A 89 8.64 4.06 -20.69
C LYS A 89 8.63 5.39 -21.42
N ALA A 90 7.56 6.16 -21.33
CA ALA A 90 7.44 7.42 -22.05
C ALA A 90 7.84 8.65 -21.21
N LEU A 91 7.52 8.64 -19.91
CA LEU A 91 7.77 9.79 -19.03
C LEU A 91 8.97 9.61 -18.10
N GLY A 92 9.58 8.42 -18.07
CA GLY A 92 10.79 8.15 -17.28
C GLY A 92 10.60 8.16 -15.77
N TYR A 93 9.36 8.10 -15.28
CA TYR A 93 9.06 8.14 -13.86
C TYR A 93 9.72 6.99 -13.10
N ARG A 94 10.43 7.29 -12.02
CA ARG A 94 11.19 6.34 -11.19
C ARG A 94 10.62 6.13 -9.79
N GLY A 95 9.65 6.94 -9.38
CA GLY A 95 8.97 6.80 -8.10
C GLY A 95 8.13 5.52 -8.00
N LYS A 96 7.53 5.29 -6.86
CA LYS A 96 6.68 4.11 -6.63
C LYS A 96 5.40 4.18 -7.45
N ILE A 97 4.99 3.04 -8.02
CA ILE A 97 3.65 2.87 -8.62
C ILE A 97 2.97 1.75 -7.86
N VAL A 98 1.89 2.08 -7.18
CA VAL A 98 1.11 1.16 -6.35
C VAL A 98 -0.24 0.90 -7.00
N HIS A 99 -0.61 -0.35 -7.21
CA HIS A 99 -1.94 -0.73 -7.67
C HIS A 99 -2.75 -1.31 -6.52
N VAL A 100 -3.85 -0.66 -6.17
CA VAL A 100 -4.80 -1.14 -5.17
C VAL A 100 -5.91 -1.91 -5.88
N SER A 101 -6.00 -3.22 -5.67
CA SER A 101 -6.84 -4.09 -6.48
C SER A 101 -7.57 -5.17 -5.68
N LYS A 102 -8.69 -5.60 -6.25
CA LYS A 102 -9.38 -6.84 -5.87
C LYS A 102 -8.89 -8.05 -6.67
N ALA A 103 -8.32 -7.81 -7.85
CA ALA A 103 -7.80 -8.84 -8.74
C ALA A 103 -6.26 -8.78 -8.78
N ARG A 104 -5.62 -9.91 -8.98
CA ARG A 104 -4.16 -9.96 -9.15
C ARG A 104 -3.82 -9.67 -10.61
N PRO A 105 -2.99 -8.65 -10.90
CA PRO A 105 -2.42 -8.47 -12.22
C PRO A 105 -1.44 -9.60 -12.55
N ASP A 106 -1.10 -9.74 -13.83
CA ASP A 106 -0.07 -10.69 -14.28
C ASP A 106 1.26 -10.44 -13.56
N PRO A 107 1.85 -11.44 -12.90
CA PRO A 107 3.10 -11.30 -12.16
C PRO A 107 4.29 -10.87 -13.04
N GLN A 108 4.28 -11.19 -14.33
CA GLN A 108 5.32 -10.76 -15.27
C GLN A 108 5.23 -9.25 -15.50
N ALA A 109 4.02 -8.75 -15.80
CA ALA A 109 3.80 -7.31 -15.99
C ALA A 109 4.11 -6.51 -14.72
N VAL A 110 3.81 -7.04 -13.54
CA VAL A 110 4.15 -6.43 -12.24
C VAL A 110 5.66 -6.25 -12.11
N ARG A 111 6.45 -7.27 -12.44
CA ARG A 111 7.91 -7.20 -12.39
C ARG A 111 8.50 -6.26 -13.43
N GLU A 112 8.03 -6.35 -14.69
CA GLU A 112 8.52 -5.54 -15.79
C GLU A 112 8.30 -4.03 -15.59
N LEU A 113 7.20 -3.67 -14.93
CA LEU A 113 6.82 -2.29 -14.68
C LEU A 113 7.20 -1.80 -13.28
N ASP A 114 7.83 -2.65 -12.47
CA ASP A 114 8.17 -2.37 -11.08
C ASP A 114 6.96 -1.82 -10.30
N LEU A 115 5.86 -2.59 -10.33
CA LEU A 115 4.63 -2.26 -9.63
C LEU A 115 4.59 -2.88 -8.24
N GLU A 116 4.16 -2.10 -7.27
CA GLU A 116 3.70 -2.61 -5.99
C GLU A 116 2.20 -2.91 -6.07
N VAL A 117 1.76 -4.04 -5.55
CA VAL A 117 0.34 -4.43 -5.58
C VAL A 117 -0.20 -4.61 -4.17
N VAL A 118 -1.20 -3.82 -3.84
CA VAL A 118 -2.00 -3.96 -2.63
C VAL A 118 -3.26 -4.76 -2.97
N SER A 119 -3.27 -6.02 -2.60
CA SER A 119 -4.43 -6.88 -2.77
C SER A 119 -5.39 -6.73 -1.58
N ILE A 120 -6.53 -6.07 -1.80
CA ILE A 120 -7.54 -5.89 -0.75
C ILE A 120 -7.98 -7.23 -0.14
N PRO A 121 -8.27 -8.29 -0.91
CA PRO A 121 -8.61 -9.60 -0.34
C PRO A 121 -7.50 -10.23 0.50
N GLU A 122 -6.23 -10.02 0.13
CA GLU A 122 -5.10 -10.56 0.90
C GLU A 122 -4.94 -9.83 2.24
N VAL A 123 -5.03 -8.50 2.22
CA VAL A 123 -4.95 -7.68 3.44
C VAL A 123 -6.12 -8.01 4.37
N LEU A 124 -7.34 -8.02 3.85
CA LEU A 124 -8.52 -8.37 4.64
C LEU A 124 -8.45 -9.82 5.16
N GLY A 125 -8.01 -10.75 4.32
CA GLY A 125 -7.83 -12.16 4.70
C GLY A 125 -6.78 -12.33 5.81
N ALA A 126 -5.71 -11.55 5.80
CA ALA A 126 -4.72 -11.54 6.88
C ALA A 126 -5.32 -11.02 8.20
N ILE A 127 -6.08 -9.93 8.15
CA ILE A 127 -6.77 -9.37 9.31
C ILE A 127 -7.78 -10.36 9.88
N LEU A 128 -8.65 -10.93 9.03
CA LEU A 128 -9.65 -11.92 9.45
C LEU A 128 -9.01 -13.17 10.04
N ARG A 129 -7.91 -13.66 9.47
CA ARG A 129 -7.15 -14.78 10.02
C ARG A 129 -6.66 -14.47 11.42
N ASN A 130 -6.11 -13.28 11.64
CA ASN A 130 -5.67 -12.85 12.97
C ASN A 130 -6.83 -12.83 13.98
N LEU A 131 -7.99 -12.34 13.57
CA LEU A 131 -9.17 -12.30 14.43
C LEU A 131 -9.72 -13.72 14.77
N LEU A 132 -9.62 -14.65 13.82
CA LEU A 132 -10.18 -16.00 13.96
C LEU A 132 -9.20 -16.99 14.63
N GLN A 133 -7.90 -16.78 14.56
CA GLN A 133 -6.89 -17.69 15.13
C GLN A 133 -6.77 -17.60 16.66
N GLY A 134 -7.52 -16.73 17.31
CA GLY A 134 -7.56 -16.61 18.77
C GLY A 134 -6.34 -15.87 19.36
N GLN A 135 -6.36 -15.71 20.68
CA GLN A 135 -5.35 -14.97 21.42
C GLN A 135 -3.98 -15.67 21.31
N GLY A 136 -2.97 -14.99 20.81
CA GLY A 136 -1.58 -15.44 20.93
C GLY A 136 -0.74 -15.30 19.67
N ILE A 137 -1.31 -15.21 18.48
CA ILE A 137 -0.53 -15.04 17.24
C ILE A 137 -1.18 -13.95 16.38
N VAL A 138 -0.49 -12.84 16.20
CA VAL A 138 -0.90 -11.77 15.27
C VAL A 138 0.10 -11.72 14.12
N ARG A 139 -0.39 -11.77 12.89
CA ARG A 139 0.43 -11.72 11.69
C ARG A 139 0.21 -10.41 10.95
N TYR A 140 1.28 -9.70 10.70
CA TYR A 140 1.27 -8.47 9.91
C TYR A 140 1.93 -8.77 8.57
N PRO A 141 1.21 -8.68 7.43
CA PRO A 141 1.84 -8.76 6.13
C PRO A 141 2.79 -7.57 5.97
N VAL A 142 4.07 -7.83 5.78
CA VAL A 142 5.10 -6.83 5.54
C VAL A 142 5.63 -7.01 4.13
N GLY A 143 5.66 -5.93 3.38
CA GLY A 143 6.07 -5.98 1.99
C GLY A 143 4.88 -6.26 1.09
N ILE A 144 4.22 -5.20 0.72
CA ILE A 144 3.25 -5.15 -0.35
C ILE A 144 4.07 -5.19 -1.64
N GLY A 145 3.81 -6.20 -2.50
CA GLY A 145 4.54 -6.37 -3.74
C GLY A 145 5.28 -7.71 -3.86
N LEU A 146 6.42 -7.73 -4.56
CA LEU A 146 7.16 -8.97 -4.87
C LEU A 146 7.97 -9.54 -3.69
N ARG A 147 8.24 -8.74 -2.68
CA ARG A 147 8.96 -9.15 -1.47
C ARG A 147 7.95 -9.48 -0.39
N LYS A 148 7.56 -10.76 -0.32
CA LYS A 148 6.65 -11.26 0.69
C LYS A 148 7.42 -11.56 1.98
N GLY A 149 7.03 -10.88 3.05
CA GLY A 149 7.44 -11.17 4.41
C GLY A 149 6.25 -11.07 5.35
N GLU A 150 6.38 -11.63 6.53
CA GLU A 150 5.41 -11.44 7.62
C GLU A 150 6.17 -11.04 8.87
N VAL A 151 5.65 -10.05 9.60
CA VAL A 151 6.00 -9.87 11.01
C VAL A 151 4.94 -10.61 11.80
N VAL A 152 5.40 -11.51 12.67
CA VAL A 152 4.52 -12.31 13.50
C VAL A 152 4.78 -11.92 14.95
N GLU A 153 3.74 -11.45 15.62
CA GLU A 153 3.74 -11.28 17.06
C GLU A 153 3.18 -12.54 17.70
N VAL A 154 3.92 -13.12 18.63
CA VAL A 154 3.54 -14.35 19.32
C VAL A 154 3.52 -14.08 20.82
N LEU A 155 2.35 -14.26 21.45
CA LEU A 155 2.25 -14.21 22.90
C LEU A 155 2.80 -15.50 23.51
N ILE A 156 3.83 -15.38 24.32
CA ILE A 156 4.39 -16.49 25.09
C ILE A 156 3.61 -16.63 26.40
N THR A 157 2.75 -17.63 26.46
CA THR A 157 2.01 -17.98 27.67
C THR A 157 2.80 -18.94 28.54
N GLU A 158 2.39 -19.14 29.81
CA GLU A 158 3.04 -20.07 30.74
C GLU A 158 3.14 -21.50 30.22
N SER A 159 2.22 -21.93 29.35
CA SER A 159 2.22 -23.24 28.70
C SER A 159 3.07 -23.32 27.44
N SER A 160 3.65 -22.21 27.02
CA SER A 160 4.46 -22.19 25.79
C SER A 160 5.81 -22.93 26.00
N PRO A 161 6.23 -23.77 25.07
CA PRO A 161 7.57 -24.37 25.10
C PRO A 161 8.71 -23.35 25.00
N ALA A 162 8.41 -22.11 24.65
CA ALA A 162 9.37 -21.00 24.59
C ALA A 162 9.59 -20.31 25.95
N VAL A 163 8.79 -20.65 26.97
CA VAL A 163 8.97 -20.13 28.34
C VAL A 163 10.33 -20.59 28.87
N TYR A 164 11.10 -19.66 29.40
CA TYR A 164 12.49 -19.85 29.86
C TYR A 164 13.52 -20.21 28.79
N ALA A 165 13.13 -20.37 27.53
CA ALA A 165 14.09 -20.58 26.43
C ALA A 165 14.90 -19.29 26.15
N ARG A 166 16.17 -19.46 25.83
CA ARG A 166 16.99 -18.33 25.38
C ARG A 166 16.66 -18.02 23.91
N LEU A 167 16.70 -16.75 23.50
CA LEU A 167 16.41 -16.35 22.10
C LEU A 167 17.24 -17.13 21.08
N ARG A 168 18.51 -17.46 21.38
CA ARG A 168 19.36 -18.27 20.52
C ARG A 168 18.85 -19.72 20.30
N GLU A 169 18.00 -20.21 21.20
CA GLU A 169 17.41 -21.55 21.16
C GLU A 169 16.10 -21.57 20.38
N LEU A 170 15.48 -20.39 20.17
CA LEU A 170 14.24 -20.19 19.41
C LEU A 170 14.49 -20.03 17.91
N ARG A 171 15.63 -20.44 17.40
CA ARG A 171 15.95 -20.33 15.98
C ARG A 171 15.04 -21.23 15.14
N GLN A 172 14.26 -20.60 14.27
CA GLN A 172 13.54 -21.30 13.20
C GLN A 172 14.17 -20.93 11.85
N PRO A 173 14.35 -21.88 10.94
CA PRO A 173 14.80 -21.59 9.58
C PRO A 173 13.85 -20.57 8.90
N GLY A 174 14.41 -19.49 8.40
CA GLY A 174 13.64 -18.43 7.70
C GLY A 174 12.99 -17.40 8.60
N ALA A 175 13.09 -17.50 9.93
CA ALA A 175 12.58 -16.49 10.86
C ALA A 175 13.70 -15.82 11.67
N ARG A 176 13.49 -14.57 12.04
CA ARG A 176 14.37 -13.83 12.97
C ARG A 176 13.51 -13.14 14.03
N VAL A 177 13.94 -13.22 15.28
CA VAL A 177 13.35 -12.42 16.34
C VAL A 177 13.85 -10.99 16.17
N ALA A 178 12.92 -10.06 15.94
CA ALA A 178 13.24 -8.64 15.76
C ALA A 178 13.12 -7.87 17.08
N LEU A 179 12.19 -8.28 17.94
CA LEU A 179 11.88 -7.58 19.17
C LEU A 179 11.20 -8.53 20.17
N VAL A 180 11.46 -8.36 21.44
CA VAL A 180 10.77 -9.04 22.54
C VAL A 180 10.13 -8.00 23.44
N TYR A 181 8.86 -8.15 23.75
CA TYR A 181 8.19 -7.37 24.80
C TYR A 181 8.15 -8.16 26.08
N ARG A 182 8.54 -7.56 27.18
CA ARG A 182 8.37 -8.10 28.53
C ARG A 182 7.80 -7.01 29.42
N GLU A 183 6.66 -7.31 30.05
CA GLU A 183 5.97 -6.37 30.94
C GLU A 183 5.72 -4.98 30.31
N GLY A 184 5.38 -4.98 29.01
CA GLY A 184 5.12 -3.76 28.25
C GLY A 184 6.37 -3.00 27.78
N SER A 185 7.57 -3.47 28.09
CA SER A 185 8.83 -2.83 27.67
C SER A 185 9.51 -3.60 26.55
N PRO A 186 9.97 -2.92 25.47
CA PRO A 186 10.69 -3.56 24.38
C PRO A 186 12.12 -3.92 24.80
N ILE A 187 12.54 -5.15 24.45
CA ILE A 187 13.90 -5.62 24.63
C ILE A 187 14.43 -5.99 23.24
N LEU A 188 15.51 -5.35 22.83
CA LEU A 188 16.22 -5.71 21.59
C LEU A 188 17.00 -6.99 21.81
N PRO A 189 16.96 -7.96 20.86
CA PRO A 189 17.71 -9.20 20.93
C PRO A 189 19.21 -9.02 20.70
#